data_e8a9834a7b9cf24b648ab6f393d1d0b9
#
_entry.id   e8a9834a7b9cf24b648ab6f393d1d0b9
#
_cell.length_a   1.000
_cell.length_b   1.000
_cell.length_c   1.000
_cell.angle_alpha   90.00
_cell.angle_beta   90.00
_cell.angle_gamma   90.00
#
_symmetry.space_group_name_H-M   'P 1'
#
loop_
_entity.id
_entity.type
_entity.pdbx_description
1 polymer ?
#
loop_
_entity_poly.entity_id
_entity_poly.type
_entity_poly.pdbx_seq_one_letter_code
_entity_poly.pdbx_strand_id
1 'polypeptide(L)'
;MSEARGGLERASKAIGDLFAAVYDDLTTMALACERELQSARGTKAGLTERHLRAIQPAAATFLSRHAFPVAAGIVLGPDLVDNNVGAVEWWRRGDLGSTQRIVFNLSQDDPGFYDFVTYEWFAEVVSTGNPAIQGPYLDYAGMDKYILTSMVPLSLDGVLIGTAGCDTEVRELETVIMPILRTIPGDAALVSKFDRIILGNSGRFLVGNRVVALPKNASRCEIPGPELGLQLVTVPLAANY
;
A
#
# COMPACT_ATOMS: atom_id res chain seq x y z
N MET A 1 -22.35 -0.46 -26.94
CA MET A 1 -22.53 -0.16 -25.50
C MET A 1 -22.27 -1.40 -24.61
N SER A 2 -22.73 -2.60 -24.98
CA SER A 2 -22.52 -3.82 -24.19
C SER A 2 -21.06 -4.25 -24.09
N GLU A 3 -20.28 -4.23 -25.18
CA GLU A 3 -18.87 -4.64 -25.20
C GLU A 3 -17.94 -3.72 -24.40
N ALA A 4 -18.16 -2.40 -24.45
CA ALA A 4 -17.38 -1.44 -23.69
C ALA A 4 -17.59 -1.61 -22.17
N ARG A 5 -18.85 -1.88 -21.76
CA ARG A 5 -19.17 -2.17 -20.36
C ARG A 5 -18.56 -3.47 -19.88
N GLY A 6 -18.61 -4.53 -20.70
CA GLY A 6 -17.95 -5.78 -20.37
C GLY A 6 -16.42 -5.69 -20.31
N GLY A 7 -15.79 -4.80 -21.09
CA GLY A 7 -14.37 -4.49 -21.01
C GLY A 7 -13.99 -3.80 -19.70
N LEU A 8 -14.77 -2.82 -19.28
CA LEU A 8 -14.58 -2.10 -18.03
C LEU A 8 -14.71 -3.04 -16.80
N GLU A 9 -15.75 -3.88 -16.78
CA GLU A 9 -15.97 -4.85 -15.70
C GLU A 9 -14.82 -5.87 -15.59
N ARG A 10 -14.32 -6.37 -16.72
CA ARG A 10 -13.15 -7.28 -16.71
C ARG A 10 -11.89 -6.59 -16.20
N ALA A 11 -11.62 -5.35 -16.63
CA ALA A 11 -10.47 -4.58 -16.18
C ALA A 11 -10.55 -4.28 -14.67
N SER A 12 -11.72 -3.83 -14.20
CA SER A 12 -11.98 -3.57 -12.79
C SER A 12 -11.74 -4.84 -11.95
N LYS A 13 -12.29 -5.99 -12.39
CA LYS A 13 -12.08 -7.26 -11.70
C LYS A 13 -10.60 -7.67 -11.67
N ALA A 14 -9.89 -7.56 -12.80
CA ALA A 14 -8.48 -7.93 -12.87
C ALA A 14 -7.61 -7.08 -11.93
N ILE A 15 -7.88 -5.77 -11.84
CA ILE A 15 -7.21 -4.88 -10.89
C ILE A 15 -7.57 -5.26 -9.46
N GLY A 16 -8.86 -5.55 -9.20
CA GLY A 16 -9.32 -5.99 -7.88
C GLY A 16 -8.64 -7.29 -7.41
N ASP A 17 -8.54 -8.27 -8.30
CA ASP A 17 -7.88 -9.56 -8.01
C ASP A 17 -6.38 -9.35 -7.65
N LEU A 18 -5.68 -8.40 -8.31
CA LEU A 18 -4.29 -8.05 -7.98
C LEU A 18 -4.16 -7.47 -6.56
N PHE A 19 -5.01 -6.51 -6.21
CA PHE A 19 -4.99 -5.94 -4.86
C PHE A 19 -5.44 -6.94 -3.80
N ALA A 20 -6.47 -7.75 -4.08
CA ALA A 20 -6.92 -8.79 -3.17
C ALA A 20 -5.77 -9.75 -2.80
N ALA A 21 -5.02 -10.24 -3.79
CA ALA A 21 -3.88 -11.12 -3.55
C ALA A 21 -2.80 -10.47 -2.66
N VAL A 22 -2.52 -9.17 -2.87
CA VAL A 22 -1.57 -8.42 -2.02
C VAL A 22 -2.08 -8.32 -0.58
N TYR A 23 -3.35 -7.98 -0.38
CA TYR A 23 -3.91 -7.79 0.96
C TYR A 23 -4.11 -9.09 1.73
N ASP A 24 -4.42 -10.20 1.04
CA ASP A 24 -4.47 -11.54 1.64
C ASP A 24 -3.08 -11.96 2.14
N ASP A 25 -2.04 -11.72 1.34
CA ASP A 25 -0.67 -12.03 1.73
C ASP A 25 -0.11 -11.02 2.77
N LEU A 26 -0.54 -9.73 2.76
CA LEU A 26 -0.23 -8.78 3.85
C LEU A 26 -0.85 -9.23 5.17
N THR A 27 -2.09 -9.71 5.15
CA THR A 27 -2.75 -10.26 6.33
C THR A 27 -2.00 -11.50 6.84
N THR A 28 -1.55 -12.36 5.94
CA THR A 28 -0.72 -13.52 6.28
C THR A 28 0.62 -13.11 6.90
N MET A 29 1.26 -12.06 6.35
CA MET A 29 2.49 -11.49 6.91
C MET A 29 2.24 -10.89 8.30
N ALA A 30 1.13 -10.15 8.50
CA ALA A 30 0.75 -9.61 9.80
C ALA A 30 0.61 -10.70 10.86
N LEU A 31 -0.09 -11.79 10.54
CA LEU A 31 -0.24 -12.95 11.44
C LEU A 31 1.09 -13.65 11.74
N ALA A 32 2.03 -13.68 10.79
CA ALA A 32 3.36 -14.20 11.03
C ALA A 32 4.15 -13.29 11.98
N CYS A 33 4.09 -11.99 11.77
CA CYS A 33 4.71 -10.99 12.65
C CYS A 33 4.11 -11.03 14.07
N GLU A 34 2.79 -11.16 14.19
CA GLU A 34 2.13 -11.32 15.49
C GLU A 34 2.71 -12.50 16.29
N ARG A 35 2.85 -13.67 15.65
CA ARG A 35 3.42 -14.86 16.31
C ARG A 35 4.85 -14.63 16.80
N GLU A 36 5.69 -13.96 16.01
CA GLU A 36 7.05 -13.61 16.41
C GLU A 36 7.05 -12.65 17.60
N LEU A 37 6.21 -11.62 17.57
CA LEU A 37 6.09 -10.65 18.66
C LEU A 37 5.52 -11.27 19.95
N GLN A 38 4.55 -12.20 19.84
CA GLN A 38 4.02 -12.94 20.99
C GLN A 38 5.09 -13.79 21.67
N SER A 39 5.91 -14.50 20.90
CA SER A 39 7.00 -15.30 21.43
C SER A 39 8.02 -14.47 22.23
N ALA A 40 8.22 -13.23 21.81
CA ALA A 40 9.11 -12.28 22.46
C ALA A 40 8.55 -11.66 23.74
N ARG A 41 7.22 -11.43 23.82
CA ARG A 41 6.54 -10.82 24.96
C ARG A 41 6.53 -11.71 26.22
N GLY A 42 6.72 -13.02 26.06
CA GLY A 42 6.90 -13.96 27.18
C GLY A 42 8.18 -13.72 28.01
N THR A 43 9.04 -12.82 27.57
CA THR A 43 10.24 -12.38 28.29
C THR A 43 9.93 -11.13 29.11
N LYS A 44 10.46 -11.01 30.33
CA LYS A 44 10.25 -9.84 31.22
C LYS A 44 10.77 -8.51 30.67
N ALA A 45 11.40 -8.50 29.50
CA ALA A 45 12.18 -7.39 28.95
C ALA A 45 11.42 -6.54 27.92
N GLY A 46 10.12 -6.77 27.69
CA GLY A 46 9.38 -6.04 26.62
C GLY A 46 9.86 -6.38 25.20
N LEU A 47 9.38 -5.65 24.19
CA LEU A 47 9.82 -5.78 22.79
C LEU A 47 11.14 -5.05 22.59
N THR A 48 12.16 -5.78 22.22
CA THR A 48 13.48 -5.24 21.91
C THR A 48 13.70 -5.17 20.40
N GLU A 49 14.69 -4.37 19.96
CA GLU A 49 15.08 -4.28 18.54
C GLU A 49 15.38 -5.66 17.91
N ARG A 50 15.93 -6.59 18.66
CA ARG A 50 16.17 -7.96 18.20
C ARG A 50 14.87 -8.68 17.85
N HIS A 51 13.83 -8.50 18.66
CA HIS A 51 12.51 -9.10 18.41
C HIS A 51 11.86 -8.49 17.15
N LEU A 52 12.03 -7.18 16.96
CA LEU A 52 11.53 -6.52 15.76
C LEU A 52 12.23 -7.05 14.50
N ARG A 53 13.55 -7.22 14.54
CA ARG A 53 14.31 -7.78 13.41
C ARG A 53 13.92 -9.22 13.06
N ALA A 54 13.34 -9.97 13.99
CA ALA A 54 12.90 -11.35 13.75
C ALA A 54 11.71 -11.44 12.75
N ILE A 55 11.06 -10.31 12.42
CA ILE A 55 10.00 -10.28 11.39
C ILE A 55 10.53 -10.28 9.96
N GLN A 56 11.83 -10.07 9.75
CA GLN A 56 12.44 -10.01 8.42
C GLN A 56 12.07 -11.20 7.51
N PRO A 57 12.02 -12.47 7.96
CA PRO A 57 11.63 -13.58 7.11
C PRO A 57 10.18 -13.48 6.61
N ALA A 58 9.26 -12.91 7.41
CA ALA A 58 7.88 -12.69 7.00
C ALA A 58 7.80 -11.65 5.87
N ALA A 59 8.49 -10.51 6.03
CA ALA A 59 8.60 -9.49 4.99
C ALA A 59 9.27 -10.03 3.70
N ALA A 60 10.36 -10.79 3.83
CA ALA A 60 11.05 -11.41 2.70
C ALA A 60 10.14 -12.41 1.95
N THR A 61 9.37 -13.21 2.68
CA THR A 61 8.41 -14.16 2.10
C THR A 61 7.32 -13.42 1.32
N PHE A 62 6.73 -12.37 1.90
CA PHE A 62 5.76 -11.54 1.22
C PHE A 62 6.34 -10.93 -0.07
N LEU A 63 7.50 -10.29 0.00
CA LEU A 63 8.16 -9.68 -1.15
C LEU A 63 8.51 -10.70 -2.25
N SER A 64 8.80 -11.96 -1.89
CA SER A 64 9.11 -12.98 -2.88
C SER A 64 7.91 -13.43 -3.71
N ARG A 65 6.69 -13.27 -3.19
CA ARG A 65 5.44 -13.68 -3.85
C ARG A 65 4.89 -12.64 -4.81
N HIS A 66 5.22 -11.36 -4.60
CA HIS A 66 4.68 -10.25 -5.38
C HIS A 66 5.79 -9.53 -6.16
N ALA A 67 5.57 -9.27 -7.45
CA ALA A 67 6.58 -8.65 -8.30
C ALA A 67 6.68 -7.12 -8.08
N PHE A 68 5.56 -6.44 -7.77
CA PHE A 68 5.51 -4.98 -7.75
C PHE A 68 5.68 -4.31 -6.38
N PRO A 69 5.37 -4.88 -5.19
CA PRO A 69 5.81 -4.31 -3.93
C PRO A 69 7.33 -4.34 -3.80
N VAL A 70 7.92 -3.22 -3.41
CA VAL A 70 9.38 -3.03 -3.34
C VAL A 70 9.91 -3.07 -1.91
N ALA A 71 9.07 -2.80 -0.92
CA ALA A 71 9.40 -2.89 0.49
C ALA A 71 8.20 -3.38 1.30
N ALA A 72 8.44 -4.00 2.46
CA ALA A 72 7.40 -4.47 3.37
C ALA A 72 7.91 -4.55 4.81
N GLY A 73 6.98 -4.47 5.77
CA GLY A 73 7.33 -4.56 7.18
C GLY A 73 6.18 -4.26 8.11
N ILE A 74 6.52 -3.82 9.32
CA ILE A 74 5.56 -3.43 10.35
C ILE A 74 5.90 -2.05 10.93
N VAL A 75 4.85 -1.39 11.42
CA VAL A 75 4.94 -0.16 12.22
C VAL A 75 4.15 -0.37 13.50
N LEU A 76 4.80 -0.22 14.64
CA LEU A 76 4.20 -0.33 15.95
C LEU A 76 3.94 1.06 16.53
N GLY A 77 2.76 1.25 17.11
CA GLY A 77 2.40 2.49 17.77
C GLY A 77 3.31 2.83 18.96
N PRO A 78 3.28 4.09 19.44
CA PRO A 78 3.91 4.49 20.70
C PRO A 78 3.46 3.60 21.87
N ASP A 79 4.25 3.54 22.93
CA ASP A 79 3.99 2.78 24.19
C ASP A 79 4.13 1.24 24.09
N LEU A 80 4.47 0.71 22.92
CA LEU A 80 4.66 -0.74 22.73
C LEU A 80 6.13 -1.18 22.77
N VAL A 81 7.01 -0.21 22.61
CA VAL A 81 8.47 -0.37 22.68
C VAL A 81 8.97 0.57 23.75
N ASP A 82 10.01 0.19 24.50
CA ASP A 82 10.55 0.94 25.65
C ASP A 82 11.05 2.36 25.36
N ASN A 83 10.66 2.96 24.25
CA ASN A 83 11.09 4.29 23.81
C ASN A 83 9.97 5.35 23.72
N ASN A 84 8.72 4.99 23.97
CA ASN A 84 7.52 5.84 23.83
C ASN A 84 7.31 6.49 22.45
N VAL A 85 8.05 6.07 21.43
CA VAL A 85 7.99 6.58 20.06
C VAL A 85 7.35 5.59 19.11
N GLY A 86 7.37 4.31 19.49
CA GLY A 86 7.00 3.20 18.65
C GLY A 86 8.19 2.65 17.84
N ALA A 87 7.92 1.89 16.81
CA ALA A 87 8.95 1.28 15.98
C ALA A 87 8.51 1.16 14.53
N VAL A 88 9.49 1.30 13.62
CA VAL A 88 9.35 0.99 12.21
C VAL A 88 10.38 -0.05 11.85
N GLU A 89 9.92 -1.21 11.42
CA GLU A 89 10.79 -2.28 10.94
C GLU A 89 10.41 -2.58 9.49
N TRP A 90 11.21 -2.07 8.55
CA TRP A 90 10.90 -2.05 7.14
C TRP A 90 12.05 -2.60 6.30
N TRP A 91 11.73 -3.47 5.34
CA TRP A 91 12.69 -4.21 4.54
C TRP A 91 12.39 -4.01 3.06
N ARG A 92 13.33 -3.46 2.31
CA ARG A 92 13.23 -3.33 0.86
C ARG A 92 13.80 -4.56 0.16
N ARG A 93 13.32 -4.82 -1.04
CA ARG A 93 13.88 -5.81 -1.95
C ARG A 93 15.30 -5.43 -2.32
N GLY A 94 16.22 -6.34 -2.14
CA GLY A 94 17.60 -6.25 -2.60
C GLY A 94 17.86 -7.14 -3.80
N ASP A 95 19.12 -7.21 -4.20
CA ASP A 95 19.55 -8.06 -5.31
C ASP A 95 19.45 -9.56 -4.97
N LEU A 96 19.21 -10.37 -6.00
CA LEU A 96 19.18 -11.84 -5.90
C LEU A 96 18.21 -12.39 -4.83
N GLY A 97 17.11 -11.69 -4.58
CA GLY A 97 16.11 -12.12 -3.60
C GLY A 97 16.47 -11.82 -2.14
N SER A 98 17.56 -11.09 -1.91
CA SER A 98 17.88 -10.58 -0.58
C SER A 98 16.90 -9.49 -0.14
N THR A 99 16.93 -9.13 1.13
CA THR A 99 16.24 -7.94 1.64
C THR A 99 17.22 -7.06 2.40
N GLN A 100 17.01 -5.74 2.34
CA GLN A 100 17.81 -4.75 3.02
C GLN A 100 16.92 -3.93 3.94
N ARG A 101 17.33 -3.78 5.20
CA ARG A 101 16.61 -2.97 6.17
C ARG A 101 16.66 -1.49 5.77
N ILE A 102 15.52 -0.83 5.81
CA ILE A 102 15.42 0.63 5.77
C ILE A 102 15.46 1.12 7.22
N VAL A 103 16.31 2.10 7.49
CA VAL A 103 16.46 2.68 8.82
C VAL A 103 15.82 4.06 8.82
N PHE A 104 14.80 4.23 9.64
CA PHE A 104 14.13 5.51 9.85
C PHE A 104 14.70 6.21 11.09
N ASN A 105 14.79 7.54 11.04
CA ASN A 105 15.18 8.32 12.18
C ASN A 105 13.99 8.52 13.13
N LEU A 106 13.96 7.80 14.23
CA LEU A 106 12.92 7.87 15.25
C LEU A 106 13.35 8.68 16.49
N SER A 107 14.37 9.52 16.38
CA SER A 107 14.79 10.43 17.45
C SER A 107 13.94 11.71 17.41
N GLN A 108 13.08 11.91 18.39
CA GLN A 108 12.16 13.07 18.46
C GLN A 108 12.88 14.44 18.52
N ASP A 109 14.11 14.46 19.04
CA ASP A 109 14.92 15.67 19.13
C ASP A 109 15.67 16.03 17.84
N ASP A 110 15.60 15.16 16.82
CA ASP A 110 16.28 15.35 15.54
C ASP A 110 15.35 16.02 14.52
N PRO A 111 15.81 17.05 13.78
CA PRO A 111 15.02 17.68 12.72
C PRO A 111 14.55 16.72 11.60
N GLY A 112 15.23 15.59 11.44
CA GLY A 112 14.85 14.53 10.51
C GLY A 112 13.97 13.44 11.12
N PHE A 113 13.33 13.69 12.26
CA PHE A 113 12.43 12.73 12.91
C PHE A 113 11.31 12.26 11.98
N TYR A 114 11.19 10.95 11.85
CA TYR A 114 10.13 10.32 11.07
C TYR A 114 8.90 10.08 11.95
N ASP A 115 8.04 11.10 12.02
CA ASP A 115 6.79 11.08 12.78
C ASP A 115 5.69 10.32 12.02
N PHE A 116 5.83 9.00 11.95
CA PHE A 116 4.90 8.14 11.22
C PHE A 116 3.47 8.17 11.79
N VAL A 117 3.29 8.55 13.05
CA VAL A 117 1.98 8.61 13.71
C VAL A 117 1.07 9.65 13.04
N THR A 118 1.66 10.69 12.47
CA THR A 118 0.93 11.77 11.77
C THR A 118 0.55 11.41 10.33
N TYR A 119 1.08 10.32 9.78
CA TYR A 119 0.74 9.91 8.41
C TYR A 119 -0.65 9.28 8.35
N GLU A 120 -1.42 9.68 7.33
CA GLU A 120 -2.79 9.22 7.13
C GLU A 120 -2.91 7.68 7.03
N TRP A 121 -1.94 7.01 6.38
CA TRP A 121 -1.95 5.55 6.25
C TRP A 121 -1.87 4.83 7.61
N PHE A 122 -1.14 5.39 8.59
CA PHE A 122 -1.07 4.82 9.95
C PHE A 122 -2.33 5.17 10.74
N ALA A 123 -2.68 6.46 10.77
CA ALA A 123 -3.83 6.96 11.53
C ALA A 123 -5.15 6.31 11.08
N GLU A 124 -5.35 6.09 9.78
CA GLU A 124 -6.53 5.45 9.23
C GLU A 124 -6.68 4.00 9.74
N VAL A 125 -5.63 3.17 9.60
CA VAL A 125 -5.69 1.77 10.03
C VAL A 125 -5.87 1.67 11.54
N VAL A 126 -5.15 2.48 12.32
CA VAL A 126 -5.24 2.44 13.78
C VAL A 126 -6.62 2.91 14.28
N SER A 127 -7.23 3.90 13.63
CA SER A 127 -8.53 4.42 14.04
C SER A 127 -9.71 3.55 13.60
N THR A 128 -9.60 2.88 12.44
CA THR A 128 -10.71 2.10 11.86
C THR A 128 -10.61 0.60 12.11
N GLY A 129 -9.40 0.08 12.31
CA GLY A 129 -9.12 -1.36 12.33
C GLY A 129 -9.27 -2.03 10.96
N ASN A 130 -9.37 -1.26 9.88
CA ASN A 130 -9.56 -1.75 8.52
C ASN A 130 -8.29 -1.57 7.67
N PRO A 131 -8.11 -2.38 6.62
CA PRO A 131 -7.07 -2.15 5.63
C PRO A 131 -7.18 -0.76 5.00
N ALA A 132 -6.04 -0.18 4.62
CA ALA A 132 -5.98 1.11 3.94
C ALA A 132 -4.94 1.10 2.82
N ILE A 133 -5.14 1.99 1.85
CA ILE A 133 -4.15 2.32 0.81
C ILE A 133 -4.04 3.83 0.69
N GLN A 134 -2.81 4.32 0.68
CA GLN A 134 -2.55 5.74 0.51
C GLN A 134 -1.54 6.01 -0.59
N GLY A 135 -1.71 7.14 -1.23
CA GLY A 135 -0.84 7.60 -2.32
C GLY A 135 -1.62 7.87 -3.62
N PRO A 136 -0.89 8.09 -4.73
CA PRO A 136 0.57 8.15 -4.75
C PRO A 136 1.12 9.42 -4.07
N TYR A 137 2.24 9.30 -3.36
CA TYR A 137 2.98 10.41 -2.74
C TYR A 137 4.49 10.19 -2.88
N LEU A 138 5.26 11.27 -2.76
CA LEU A 138 6.72 11.18 -2.78
C LEU A 138 7.22 10.83 -1.38
N ASP A 139 7.84 9.67 -1.23
CA ASP A 139 8.39 9.18 0.03
C ASP A 139 9.81 9.70 0.24
N TYR A 140 9.92 10.89 0.84
CA TYR A 140 11.21 11.51 1.15
C TYR A 140 11.99 10.83 2.28
N ALA A 141 11.30 10.11 3.17
CA ALA A 141 11.91 9.55 4.35
C ALA A 141 12.49 8.14 4.13
N GLY A 142 11.94 7.39 3.18
CA GLY A 142 12.32 6.01 2.95
C GLY A 142 13.06 5.77 1.65
N MET A 143 12.44 6.01 0.51
CA MET A 143 12.97 5.59 -0.79
C MET A 143 13.22 6.72 -1.80
N ASP A 144 12.77 7.94 -1.51
CA ASP A 144 12.80 9.10 -2.43
C ASP A 144 12.12 8.78 -3.79
N LYS A 145 10.98 8.08 -3.72
CA LYS A 145 10.22 7.57 -4.85
C LYS A 145 8.74 7.90 -4.73
N TYR A 146 8.05 7.87 -5.86
CA TYR A 146 6.59 7.95 -5.90
C TYR A 146 6.01 6.57 -5.56
N ILE A 147 5.32 6.48 -4.42
CA ILE A 147 4.85 5.21 -3.87
C ILE A 147 3.35 5.21 -3.53
N LEU A 148 2.81 4.01 -3.47
CA LEU A 148 1.58 3.69 -2.72
C LEU A 148 1.97 2.84 -1.52
N THR A 149 1.44 3.19 -0.36
CA THR A 149 1.57 2.40 0.87
C THR A 149 0.26 1.65 1.13
N SER A 150 0.34 0.33 1.15
CA SER A 150 -0.76 -0.59 1.47
C SER A 150 -0.57 -1.14 2.86
N MET A 151 -1.59 -1.04 3.72
CA MET A 151 -1.50 -1.38 5.12
C MET A 151 -2.68 -2.25 5.56
N VAL A 152 -2.41 -3.15 6.49
CA VAL A 152 -3.40 -3.94 7.23
C VAL A 152 -3.17 -3.77 8.73
N PRO A 153 -4.21 -3.94 9.57
CA PRO A 153 -4.05 -3.89 11.02
C PRO A 153 -3.11 -5.01 11.51
N LEU A 154 -2.29 -4.69 12.50
CA LEU A 154 -1.46 -5.62 13.24
C LEU A 154 -1.91 -5.63 14.69
N SER A 155 -2.31 -6.80 15.18
CA SER A 155 -2.78 -6.98 16.54
C SER A 155 -1.84 -7.88 17.34
N LEU A 156 -1.93 -7.79 18.67
CA LEU A 156 -1.25 -8.70 19.61
C LEU A 156 -2.22 -9.03 20.71
N ASP A 157 -2.53 -10.33 20.91
CA ASP A 157 -3.54 -10.79 21.86
C ASP A 157 -4.92 -10.12 21.68
N GLY A 158 -5.29 -9.85 20.42
CA GLY A 158 -6.55 -9.19 20.07
C GLY A 158 -6.57 -7.66 20.25
N VAL A 159 -5.45 -7.06 20.66
CA VAL A 159 -5.31 -5.62 20.79
C VAL A 159 -4.57 -5.09 19.57
N LEU A 160 -5.14 -4.08 18.90
CA LEU A 160 -4.49 -3.41 17.77
C LEU A 160 -3.25 -2.67 18.28
N ILE A 161 -2.09 -3.00 17.75
CA ILE A 161 -0.79 -2.46 18.18
C ILE A 161 -0.08 -1.64 17.10
N GLY A 162 -0.58 -1.66 15.89
CA GLY A 162 0.04 -0.97 14.77
C GLY A 162 -0.42 -1.51 13.44
N THR A 163 0.45 -1.51 12.46
CA THR A 163 0.16 -1.91 11.09
C THR A 163 1.25 -2.80 10.52
N ALA A 164 0.86 -3.72 9.62
CA ALA A 164 1.77 -4.38 8.70
C ALA A 164 1.47 -3.89 7.28
N GLY A 165 2.47 -3.80 6.42
CA GLY A 165 2.21 -3.27 5.10
C GLY A 165 3.36 -3.38 4.11
N CYS A 166 3.12 -2.78 2.94
CA CYS A 166 4.12 -2.71 1.88
C CYS A 166 4.07 -1.38 1.14
N ASP A 167 5.21 -1.01 0.57
CA ASP A 167 5.34 0.09 -0.38
C ASP A 167 5.47 -0.47 -1.79
N THR A 168 4.72 0.14 -2.70
CA THR A 168 4.75 -0.14 -4.13
C THR A 168 5.18 1.12 -4.87
N GLU A 169 6.31 1.10 -5.58
CA GLU A 169 6.64 2.18 -6.50
C GLU A 169 5.57 2.25 -7.60
N VAL A 170 5.11 3.45 -7.92
CA VAL A 170 4.14 3.67 -9.00
C VAL A 170 4.65 3.08 -10.32
N ARG A 171 5.95 3.19 -10.57
CA ARG A 171 6.60 2.61 -11.76
C ARG A 171 6.47 1.09 -11.83
N GLU A 172 6.62 0.40 -10.71
CA GLU A 172 6.48 -1.06 -10.67
C GLU A 172 5.00 -1.47 -10.84
N LEU A 173 4.09 -0.75 -10.18
CA LEU A 173 2.66 -0.95 -10.36
C LEU A 173 2.22 -0.72 -11.81
N GLU A 174 2.84 0.24 -12.51
CA GLU A 174 2.58 0.52 -13.92
C GLU A 174 2.80 -0.71 -14.80
N THR A 175 3.82 -1.52 -14.50
CA THR A 175 4.14 -2.72 -15.30
C THR A 175 3.00 -3.74 -15.33
N VAL A 176 2.20 -3.81 -14.26
CA VAL A 176 1.08 -4.78 -14.13
C VAL A 176 -0.28 -4.17 -14.43
N ILE A 177 -0.49 -2.89 -14.12
CA ILE A 177 -1.80 -2.22 -14.32
C ILE A 177 -1.94 -1.64 -15.73
N MET A 178 -0.88 -1.10 -16.33
CA MET A 178 -0.96 -0.48 -17.66
C MET A 178 -1.44 -1.44 -18.75
N PRO A 179 -1.01 -2.72 -18.83
CA PRO A 179 -1.57 -3.67 -19.77
C PRO A 179 -3.08 -3.81 -19.64
N ILE A 180 -3.62 -3.77 -18.41
CA ILE A 180 -5.06 -3.85 -18.14
C ILE A 180 -5.75 -2.57 -18.61
N LEU A 181 -5.26 -1.38 -18.25
CA LEU A 181 -5.85 -0.10 -18.67
C LEU A 181 -5.88 0.07 -20.18
N ARG A 182 -4.89 -0.46 -20.89
CA ARG A 182 -4.82 -0.42 -22.38
C ARG A 182 -5.86 -1.30 -23.07
N THR A 183 -6.51 -2.24 -22.36
CA THR A 183 -7.63 -2.99 -22.93
C THR A 183 -8.93 -2.20 -22.98
N ILE A 184 -8.98 -1.05 -22.30
CA ILE A 184 -10.16 -0.19 -22.23
C ILE A 184 -10.13 0.79 -23.41
N PRO A 185 -11.18 0.83 -24.26
CA PRO A 185 -11.28 1.82 -25.32
C PRO A 185 -11.41 3.23 -24.74
N GLY A 186 -10.45 4.11 -25.07
CA GLY A 186 -10.43 5.50 -24.58
C GLY A 186 -9.44 5.75 -23.47
N ASP A 187 -9.62 6.88 -22.81
CA ASP A 187 -8.79 7.25 -21.65
C ASP A 187 -9.31 6.55 -20.40
N ALA A 188 -8.39 5.93 -19.66
CA ALA A 188 -8.72 5.23 -18.42
C ALA A 188 -7.70 5.53 -17.32
N ALA A 189 -8.16 5.58 -16.07
CA ALA A 189 -7.31 5.79 -14.91
C ALA A 189 -7.78 4.99 -13.70
N LEU A 190 -6.83 4.45 -12.95
CA LEU A 190 -7.02 4.00 -11.59
C LEU A 190 -6.87 5.21 -10.66
N VAL A 191 -7.86 5.44 -9.81
CA VAL A 191 -7.89 6.57 -8.88
C VAL A 191 -8.16 6.11 -7.45
N SER A 192 -7.64 6.87 -6.48
CA SER A 192 -7.87 6.64 -5.06
C SER A 192 -9.25 7.18 -4.63
N LYS A 193 -9.67 6.86 -3.40
CA LYS A 193 -10.88 7.40 -2.76
C LYS A 193 -10.91 8.93 -2.64
N PHE A 194 -9.75 9.59 -2.80
CA PHE A 194 -9.62 11.05 -2.78
C PHE A 194 -9.51 11.65 -4.20
N ASP A 195 -9.94 10.92 -5.22
CA ASP A 195 -9.81 11.30 -6.63
C ASP A 195 -8.37 11.53 -7.11
N ARG A 196 -7.37 11.03 -6.39
CA ARG A 196 -5.97 11.13 -6.83
C ARG A 196 -5.66 10.05 -7.86
N ILE A 197 -5.13 10.45 -9.00
CA ILE A 197 -4.75 9.55 -10.10
C ILE A 197 -3.53 8.74 -9.67
N ILE A 198 -3.70 7.43 -9.60
CA ILE A 198 -2.62 6.47 -9.32
C ILE A 198 -1.91 6.13 -10.61
N LEU A 199 -2.65 5.77 -11.65
CA LEU A 199 -2.15 5.48 -12.99
C LEU A 199 -3.19 5.87 -14.04
N GLY A 200 -2.72 6.29 -15.21
CA GLY A 200 -3.58 6.58 -16.37
C GLY A 200 -2.94 6.17 -17.67
N ASN A 201 -3.74 5.71 -18.64
CA ASN A 201 -3.25 5.26 -19.95
C ASN A 201 -3.10 6.41 -20.98
N SER A 202 -3.35 7.65 -20.58
CA SER A 202 -3.28 8.81 -21.49
C SER A 202 -2.82 10.07 -20.76
N GLY A 203 -2.44 11.08 -21.54
CA GLY A 203 -2.04 12.41 -21.03
C GLY A 203 -3.16 13.19 -20.32
N ARG A 204 -4.43 12.72 -20.39
CA ARG A 204 -5.54 13.26 -19.58
C ARG A 204 -5.37 12.98 -18.09
N PHE A 205 -4.79 11.83 -17.76
CA PHE A 205 -4.71 11.31 -16.40
C PHE A 205 -3.25 11.21 -15.95
N LEU A 206 -2.71 12.31 -15.44
CA LEU A 206 -1.35 12.38 -14.94
C LEU A 206 -1.27 11.91 -13.49
N VAL A 207 -0.35 11.00 -13.22
CA VAL A 207 -0.09 10.45 -11.88
C VAL A 207 0.07 11.55 -10.84
N GLY A 208 -0.56 11.39 -9.69
CA GLY A 208 -0.51 12.33 -8.57
C GLY A 208 -1.50 13.49 -8.67
N ASN A 209 -2.01 13.83 -9.86
CA ASN A 209 -3.05 14.85 -10.01
C ASN A 209 -4.39 14.34 -9.46
N ARG A 210 -5.30 15.28 -9.21
CA ARG A 210 -6.69 14.94 -8.88
C ARG A 210 -7.57 15.00 -10.11
N VAL A 211 -8.56 14.12 -10.16
CA VAL A 211 -9.64 14.21 -11.14
C VAL A 211 -10.56 15.35 -10.73
N VAL A 212 -10.44 16.51 -11.39
CA VAL A 212 -11.19 17.72 -11.04
C VAL A 212 -12.52 17.79 -11.80
N ALA A 213 -12.52 17.42 -13.09
CA ALA A 213 -13.69 17.43 -13.93
C ALA A 213 -13.65 16.29 -14.95
N LEU A 214 -14.79 15.66 -15.14
CA LEU A 214 -14.97 14.62 -16.14
C LEU A 214 -16.03 15.04 -17.15
N PRO A 215 -15.88 14.68 -18.43
CA PRO A 215 -16.91 14.90 -19.43
C PRO A 215 -18.17 14.08 -19.09
N LYS A 216 -19.33 14.52 -19.62
CA LYS A 216 -20.63 13.88 -19.30
C LYS A 216 -20.72 12.40 -19.69
N ASN A 217 -19.89 11.96 -20.65
CA ASN A 217 -19.83 10.57 -21.11
C ASN A 217 -18.81 9.72 -20.35
N ALA A 218 -18.15 10.26 -19.32
CA ALA A 218 -17.25 9.50 -18.46
C ALA A 218 -18.02 8.52 -17.58
N SER A 219 -17.36 7.44 -17.20
CA SER A 219 -17.90 6.44 -16.27
C SER A 219 -16.92 6.21 -15.11
N ARG A 220 -17.47 5.85 -13.96
CA ARG A 220 -16.70 5.38 -12.80
C ARG A 220 -17.21 4.01 -12.40
N CYS A 221 -16.28 3.15 -11.98
CA CYS A 221 -16.55 1.80 -11.49
C CYS A 221 -15.65 1.56 -10.27
N GLU A 222 -16.23 1.09 -9.19
CA GLU A 222 -15.43 0.68 -8.01
C GLU A 222 -14.59 -0.55 -8.34
N ILE A 223 -13.39 -0.61 -7.78
CA ILE A 223 -12.53 -1.79 -7.85
C ILE A 223 -13.02 -2.78 -6.78
N PRO A 224 -13.43 -4.01 -7.18
CA PRO A 224 -13.88 -5.01 -6.21
C PRO A 224 -12.71 -5.56 -5.38
N GLY A 225 -13.01 -6.13 -4.22
CA GLY A 225 -12.02 -6.72 -3.31
C GLY A 225 -11.95 -5.97 -1.99
N PRO A 226 -10.75 -5.78 -1.42
CA PRO A 226 -10.60 -5.02 -0.19
C PRO A 226 -11.23 -3.62 -0.33
N GLU A 227 -11.93 -3.17 0.69
CA GLU A 227 -12.65 -1.87 0.69
C GLU A 227 -11.66 -0.68 0.76
N LEU A 228 -10.84 -0.52 -0.28
CA LEU A 228 -9.80 0.52 -0.37
C LEU A 228 -10.30 1.84 -0.96
N GLY A 229 -11.55 1.87 -1.45
CA GLY A 229 -12.12 3.02 -2.15
C GLY A 229 -11.45 3.32 -3.49
N LEU A 230 -10.78 2.34 -4.09
CA LEU A 230 -10.19 2.49 -5.42
C LEU A 230 -11.27 2.47 -6.50
N GLN A 231 -11.11 3.29 -7.51
CA GLN A 231 -12.04 3.39 -8.63
C GLN A 231 -11.31 3.37 -9.97
N LEU A 232 -11.99 2.84 -10.98
CA LEU A 232 -11.59 2.94 -12.37
C LEU A 232 -12.45 4.01 -13.05
N VAL A 233 -11.78 5.05 -13.55
CA VAL A 233 -12.42 6.17 -14.28
C VAL A 233 -12.13 5.98 -15.77
N THR A 234 -13.15 6.16 -16.61
CA THR A 234 -12.99 6.04 -18.06
C THR A 234 -13.66 7.18 -18.80
N VAL A 235 -13.02 7.60 -19.89
CA VAL A 235 -13.57 8.57 -20.84
C VAL A 235 -13.51 7.95 -22.25
N PRO A 236 -14.64 7.62 -22.85
CA PRO A 236 -14.67 7.06 -24.20
C PRO A 236 -14.01 7.99 -25.21
N LEU A 237 -13.37 7.40 -26.24
CA LEU A 237 -12.91 8.20 -27.38
C LEU A 237 -14.09 8.99 -27.95
N ALA A 238 -13.86 10.26 -28.30
CA ALA A 238 -14.83 11.03 -29.05
C ALA A 238 -15.12 10.26 -30.35
N ALA A 239 -16.40 10.03 -30.65
CA ALA A 239 -16.78 9.50 -31.95
C ALA A 239 -16.34 10.54 -32.99
N ASN A 240 -15.37 10.18 -33.83
CA ASN A 240 -15.04 10.99 -35.00
C ASN A 240 -16.24 10.89 -35.94
N TYR A 241 -17.01 11.98 -36.03
CA TYR A 241 -18.00 12.19 -37.08
C TYR A 241 -17.33 12.73 -38.32
#